data_a59fe6268b4e9bf160274c7c0508e1e1
#
_entry.id   a59fe6268b4e9bf160274c7c0508e1e1
#
_cell.length_a   1.000
_cell.length_b   1.000
_cell.length_c   1.000
_cell.angle_alpha   90.00
_cell.angle_beta   90.00
_cell.angle_gamma   90.00
#
_symmetry.space_group_name_H-M   'P 1'
#
loop_
_entity.id
_entity.type
_entity.pdbx_description
1 polymer ?
#
loop_
_entity_poly.entity_id
_entity_poly.type
_entity_poly.pdbx_seq_one_letter_code
_entity_poly.pdbx_strand_id
1 'polypeptide(L)'
;MVTASTAAFAAELTPSSTTGNTEVTANIQASGEISYVITIPDKVDFGTLTPPETDTDSFKDVPYEVTAVNIEGLSEDQYVLIRLKDKDATEEDGKFYLTQKTSPNTKFIYDVYNVSPIEDYHSPFAVVPMTEPNGYFFVAFYKVGAKTTGTLRFNQKQLYGKDISEIAGDYSGTMIFTSSILTV
;
A
#
# COMPACT_ATOMS: atom_id res chain seq x y z
N MET A 1 -25.81 15.19 -4.96
CA MET A 1 -24.92 15.65 -6.00
C MET A 1 -23.50 15.39 -5.49
N VAL A 2 -22.90 14.29 -5.89
CA VAL A 2 -21.57 13.87 -5.44
C VAL A 2 -20.60 14.24 -6.54
N THR A 3 -19.76 15.23 -6.28
CA THR A 3 -18.64 15.57 -7.15
C THR A 3 -17.47 14.64 -6.80
N ALA A 4 -17.30 13.59 -7.59
CA ALA A 4 -16.07 12.81 -7.58
C ALA A 4 -14.96 13.65 -8.22
N SER A 5 -14.01 14.12 -7.42
CA SER A 5 -12.77 14.67 -7.96
C SER A 5 -11.85 13.50 -8.28
N THR A 6 -11.90 13.04 -9.50
CA THR A 6 -10.87 12.19 -10.07
C THR A 6 -9.62 13.03 -10.28
N ALA A 7 -8.53 12.72 -9.59
CA ALA A 7 -7.22 13.16 -9.99
C ALA A 7 -6.87 12.39 -11.29
N ALA A 8 -7.28 12.96 -12.41
CA ALA A 8 -6.88 12.47 -13.71
C ALA A 8 -5.42 12.85 -13.91
N PHE A 9 -4.55 11.87 -14.10
CA PHE A 9 -3.28 12.14 -14.75
C PHE A 9 -3.59 12.51 -16.19
N ALA A 10 -3.59 13.82 -16.46
CA ALA A 10 -3.74 14.31 -17.81
C ALA A 10 -2.47 13.97 -18.62
N ALA A 11 -2.61 13.22 -19.70
CA ALA A 11 -1.55 13.12 -20.67
C ALA A 11 -1.31 14.53 -21.23
N GLU A 12 -0.11 15.06 -21.09
CA GLU A 12 0.24 16.35 -21.67
C GLU A 12 0.37 16.23 -23.19
N LEU A 13 -0.45 17.00 -23.91
CA LEU A 13 -0.28 17.17 -25.33
C LEU A 13 0.77 18.25 -25.58
N THR A 14 1.80 17.91 -26.32
CA THR A 14 2.87 18.83 -26.71
C THR A 14 2.98 18.90 -28.25
N PRO A 15 3.67 19.89 -28.83
CA PRO A 15 3.87 19.93 -30.28
C PRO A 15 4.59 18.69 -30.84
N SER A 16 5.28 17.92 -30.01
CA SER A 16 5.92 16.64 -30.36
C SER A 16 5.09 15.39 -29.99
N SER A 17 4.02 15.56 -29.22
CA SER A 17 3.08 14.51 -28.82
C SER A 17 1.65 15.04 -28.89
N THR A 18 1.07 15.00 -30.10
CA THR A 18 -0.21 15.66 -30.42
C THR A 18 -1.43 14.79 -30.09
N THR A 19 -1.24 13.55 -29.67
CA THR A 19 -2.32 12.61 -29.33
C THR A 19 -2.12 12.00 -27.97
N GLY A 20 -3.19 11.90 -27.21
CA GLY A 20 -3.24 11.21 -25.91
C GLY A 20 -4.47 10.32 -25.85
N ASN A 21 -4.37 9.22 -25.13
CA ASN A 21 -5.49 8.30 -24.91
C ASN A 21 -5.94 8.40 -23.47
N THR A 22 -7.24 8.50 -23.27
CA THR A 22 -7.89 8.36 -21.97
C THR A 22 -8.77 7.13 -22.02
N GLU A 23 -8.53 6.18 -21.14
CA GLU A 23 -9.43 5.04 -20.96
C GLU A 23 -10.69 5.53 -20.23
N VAL A 24 -11.86 5.31 -20.84
CA VAL A 24 -13.15 5.56 -20.22
C VAL A 24 -13.81 4.21 -19.99
N THR A 25 -13.97 3.84 -18.73
CA THR A 25 -14.62 2.60 -18.33
C THR A 25 -15.97 2.89 -17.67
N ALA A 26 -16.98 2.08 -17.99
CA ALA A 26 -18.26 2.06 -17.30
C ALA A 26 -18.66 0.61 -17.08
N ASN A 27 -19.12 0.29 -15.85
CA ASN A 27 -19.78 -0.98 -15.56
C ASN A 27 -21.28 -0.72 -15.33
N ILE A 28 -22.12 -1.47 -16.04
CA ILE A 28 -23.57 -1.48 -15.79
C ILE A 28 -23.89 -2.78 -15.08
N GLN A 29 -24.29 -2.66 -13.82
CA GLN A 29 -24.54 -3.79 -12.94
C GLN A 29 -26.02 -4.12 -12.87
N ALA A 30 -26.36 -5.41 -12.81
CA ALA A 30 -27.73 -5.83 -12.55
C ALA A 30 -28.11 -5.44 -11.10
N SER A 31 -29.36 -5.01 -10.89
CA SER A 31 -29.83 -4.63 -9.55
C SER A 31 -29.78 -5.84 -8.60
N GLY A 32 -29.12 -5.69 -7.46
CA GLY A 32 -28.97 -6.74 -6.45
C GLY A 32 -27.61 -7.43 -6.44
N GLU A 33 -26.69 -7.12 -7.36
CA GLU A 33 -25.30 -7.57 -7.29
C GLU A 33 -24.48 -6.68 -6.36
N ILE A 34 -23.57 -7.31 -5.62
CA ILE A 34 -22.64 -6.58 -4.77
C ILE A 34 -21.62 -5.86 -5.64
N SER A 35 -21.45 -4.56 -5.40
CA SER A 35 -20.39 -3.77 -6.00
C SER A 35 -19.62 -2.97 -4.99
N TYR A 36 -18.34 -2.77 -5.27
CA TYR A 36 -17.52 -1.87 -4.47
C TYR A 36 -16.39 -1.26 -5.28
N VAL A 37 -15.96 -0.09 -4.84
CA VAL A 37 -14.76 0.61 -5.33
C VAL A 37 -13.93 0.98 -4.12
N ILE A 38 -12.73 0.42 -4.06
CA ILE A 38 -11.74 0.72 -3.03
C ILE A 38 -10.56 1.43 -3.68
N THR A 39 -10.22 2.60 -3.16
CA THR A 39 -9.04 3.35 -3.58
C THR A 39 -7.86 2.97 -2.71
N ILE A 40 -6.76 2.63 -3.35
CA ILE A 40 -5.46 2.36 -2.72
C ILE A 40 -4.45 3.40 -3.20
N PRO A 41 -3.32 3.63 -2.49
CA PRO A 41 -2.31 4.57 -2.95
C PRO A 41 -1.61 4.09 -4.22
N ASP A 42 -1.42 4.98 -5.19
CA ASP A 42 -0.63 4.69 -6.39
C ASP A 42 0.87 4.52 -6.06
N LYS A 43 1.34 5.32 -5.13
CA LYS A 43 2.73 5.32 -4.68
C LYS A 43 2.81 5.77 -3.21
N VAL A 44 3.70 5.12 -2.46
CA VAL A 44 4.13 5.58 -1.15
C VAL A 44 5.65 5.72 -1.20
N ASP A 45 6.19 6.89 -0.87
CA ASP A 45 7.60 7.22 -1.09
C ASP A 45 8.29 7.59 0.22
N PHE A 46 9.28 6.81 0.60
CA PHE A 46 10.14 7.15 1.74
C PHE A 46 11.03 8.37 1.49
N GLY A 47 11.20 8.78 0.22
CA GLY A 47 12.19 9.79 -0.15
C GLY A 47 13.62 9.32 0.14
N THR A 48 14.52 10.25 0.47
CA THR A 48 15.90 9.90 0.80
C THR A 48 16.00 9.24 2.16
N LEU A 49 16.66 8.08 2.21
CA LEU A 49 17.02 7.35 3.41
C LEU A 49 18.51 7.60 3.71
N THR A 50 18.85 7.84 4.97
CA THR A 50 20.21 8.14 5.42
C THR A 50 20.62 7.23 6.57
N PRO A 51 21.86 6.71 6.58
CA PRO A 51 22.36 5.98 7.75
C PRO A 51 22.32 6.86 9.00
N PRO A 52 21.95 6.33 10.16
CA PRO A 52 22.11 7.04 11.43
C PRO A 52 23.59 7.13 11.80
N GLU A 53 23.94 8.10 12.65
CA GLU A 53 25.32 8.30 13.11
C GLU A 53 25.80 7.20 14.07
N THR A 54 24.85 6.53 14.70
CA THR A 54 25.12 5.47 15.70
C THR A 54 24.27 4.23 15.40
N ASP A 55 24.67 3.08 15.93
CA ASP A 55 23.91 1.81 15.84
C ASP A 55 22.65 1.83 16.71
N THR A 56 21.77 2.79 16.41
CA THR A 56 20.49 2.96 17.11
C THR A 56 19.34 2.99 16.12
N ASP A 57 18.16 2.60 16.59
CA ASP A 57 16.95 2.67 15.78
C ASP A 57 16.63 4.12 15.38
N SER A 58 16.40 4.31 14.10
CA SER A 58 16.02 5.58 13.50
C SER A 58 14.93 5.32 12.47
N PHE A 59 13.72 5.73 12.76
CA PHE A 59 12.56 5.40 11.94
C PHE A 59 12.19 6.51 10.98
N LYS A 60 11.84 6.10 9.76
CA LYS A 60 11.19 6.95 8.78
C LYS A 60 9.82 6.38 8.47
N ASP A 61 8.81 7.14 8.84
CA ASP A 61 7.41 6.78 8.69
C ASP A 61 6.78 7.55 7.54
N VAL A 62 5.97 6.85 6.73
CA VAL A 62 5.21 7.45 5.63
C VAL A 62 3.78 6.95 5.71
N PRO A 63 2.81 7.84 5.99
CA PRO A 63 1.40 7.47 6.04
C PRO A 63 0.83 7.26 4.64
N TYR A 64 -0.21 6.43 4.54
CA TYR A 64 -1.03 6.26 3.34
C TYR A 64 -2.48 5.99 3.73
N GLU A 65 -3.40 6.14 2.78
CA GLU A 65 -4.83 5.95 2.99
C GLU A 65 -5.40 4.90 2.03
N VAL A 66 -6.36 4.11 2.54
CA VAL A 66 -7.22 3.22 1.75
C VAL A 66 -8.66 3.59 2.04
N THR A 67 -9.45 3.81 1.00
CA THR A 67 -10.81 4.35 1.12
C THR A 67 -11.83 3.51 0.36
N ALA A 68 -12.94 3.18 1.02
CA ALA A 68 -14.12 2.62 0.37
C ALA A 68 -14.93 3.75 -0.28
N VAL A 69 -14.73 3.98 -1.57
CA VAL A 69 -15.41 5.06 -2.33
C VAL A 69 -16.85 4.67 -2.64
N ASN A 70 -17.09 3.41 -2.97
CA ASN A 70 -18.43 2.87 -3.17
C ASN A 70 -18.54 1.48 -2.56
N ILE A 71 -19.67 1.15 -1.97
CA ILE A 71 -20.07 -0.20 -1.54
C ILE A 71 -21.60 -0.24 -1.66
N GLU A 72 -22.11 -1.18 -2.45
CA GLU A 72 -23.53 -1.40 -2.68
C GLU A 72 -23.86 -2.90 -2.62
N GLY A 73 -25.07 -3.24 -2.19
CA GLY A 73 -25.59 -4.61 -2.21
C GLY A 73 -25.06 -5.54 -1.12
N LEU A 74 -24.22 -5.06 -0.17
CA LEU A 74 -23.83 -5.87 0.99
C LEU A 74 -25.01 -6.10 1.92
N SER A 75 -25.18 -7.33 2.42
CA SER A 75 -26.05 -7.61 3.56
C SER A 75 -25.40 -7.16 4.88
N GLU A 76 -26.19 -7.09 5.97
CA GLU A 76 -25.72 -6.59 7.28
C GLU A 76 -24.58 -7.43 7.87
N ASP A 77 -24.48 -8.69 7.46
CA ASP A 77 -23.45 -9.63 7.88
C ASP A 77 -22.25 -9.70 6.93
N GLN A 78 -22.23 -8.88 5.87
CA GLN A 78 -21.17 -8.88 4.86
C GLN A 78 -20.27 -7.66 4.98
N TYR A 79 -19.02 -7.84 4.54
CA TYR A 79 -18.03 -6.76 4.46
C TYR A 79 -17.00 -7.02 3.36
N VAL A 80 -16.37 -5.94 2.91
CA VAL A 80 -15.23 -6.01 1.99
C VAL A 80 -13.95 -6.07 2.81
N LEU A 81 -13.28 -7.21 2.73
CA LEU A 81 -11.98 -7.41 3.38
C LEU A 81 -10.86 -7.02 2.43
N ILE A 82 -9.92 -6.22 2.92
CA ILE A 82 -8.68 -5.89 2.22
C ILE A 82 -7.53 -6.62 2.90
N ARG A 83 -6.76 -7.34 2.09
CA ARG A 83 -5.49 -7.95 2.45
C ARG A 83 -4.35 -7.32 1.67
N LEU A 84 -3.15 -7.44 2.18
CA LEU A 84 -1.96 -6.98 1.47
C LEU A 84 -0.78 -7.92 1.69
N LYS A 85 0.11 -7.98 0.70
CA LYS A 85 1.38 -8.69 0.76
C LYS A 85 2.43 -7.99 -0.08
N ASP A 86 3.69 -8.28 0.17
CA ASP A 86 4.76 -7.94 -0.77
C ASP A 86 4.64 -8.83 -2.02
N LYS A 87 4.93 -8.27 -3.19
CA LYS A 87 4.90 -9.00 -4.46
C LYS A 87 5.85 -10.21 -4.47
N ASP A 88 7.00 -10.04 -3.83
CA ASP A 88 8.09 -11.03 -3.82
C ASP A 88 8.13 -11.84 -2.51
N ALA A 89 7.16 -11.64 -1.60
CA ALA A 89 7.07 -12.41 -0.36
C ALA A 89 6.82 -13.88 -0.63
N THR A 90 7.56 -14.72 0.06
CA THR A 90 7.29 -16.16 0.13
C THR A 90 6.33 -16.45 1.29
N GLU A 91 5.67 -17.62 1.29
CA GLU A 91 4.78 -18.03 2.38
C GLU A 91 5.51 -18.13 3.74
N GLU A 92 6.84 -18.28 3.71
CA GLU A 92 7.64 -18.48 4.90
C GLU A 92 8.11 -17.17 5.56
N ASP A 93 8.30 -16.10 4.77
CA ASP A 93 8.97 -14.91 5.32
C ASP A 93 8.06 -13.69 5.47
N GLY A 94 6.99 -13.58 4.69
CA GLY A 94 5.94 -12.56 4.84
C GLY A 94 6.40 -11.11 4.98
N LYS A 95 7.63 -10.78 4.63
CA LYS A 95 8.24 -9.47 4.80
C LYS A 95 8.02 -8.59 3.59
N PHE A 96 8.12 -7.28 3.81
CA PHE A 96 8.07 -6.28 2.77
C PHE A 96 9.49 -5.78 2.47
N TYR A 97 9.83 -5.69 1.19
CA TYR A 97 11.19 -5.37 0.75
C TYR A 97 11.26 -4.15 -0.15
N LEU A 98 12.27 -3.34 0.11
CA LEU A 98 12.83 -2.40 -0.85
C LEU A 98 14.03 -3.06 -1.52
N THR A 99 13.96 -3.29 -2.82
CA THR A 99 15.01 -3.93 -3.61
C THR A 99 15.71 -2.89 -4.46
N GLN A 100 17.04 -2.88 -4.46
CA GLN A 100 17.83 -1.97 -5.28
C GLN A 100 17.63 -2.27 -6.77
N LYS A 101 17.33 -1.26 -7.58
CA LYS A 101 17.03 -1.44 -9.00
C LYS A 101 18.20 -1.97 -9.82
N THR A 102 19.43 -1.60 -9.44
CA THR A 102 20.66 -1.99 -10.13
C THR A 102 21.30 -3.27 -9.59
N SER A 103 20.94 -3.68 -8.36
CA SER A 103 21.45 -4.88 -7.70
C SER A 103 20.32 -5.59 -6.94
N PRO A 104 19.59 -6.50 -7.59
CA PRO A 104 18.41 -7.15 -7.00
C PRO A 104 18.68 -7.97 -5.73
N ASN A 105 19.95 -8.29 -5.46
CA ASN A 105 20.33 -8.97 -4.21
C ASN A 105 20.43 -8.03 -3.01
N THR A 106 20.52 -6.71 -3.25
CA THR A 106 20.54 -5.71 -2.18
C THR A 106 19.11 -5.34 -1.81
N LYS A 107 18.68 -5.78 -0.64
CA LYS A 107 17.32 -5.58 -0.13
C LYS A 107 17.33 -5.06 1.28
N PHE A 108 16.35 -4.20 1.60
CA PHE A 108 16.06 -3.73 2.95
C PHE A 108 14.60 -4.01 3.27
N ILE A 109 14.33 -4.27 4.54
CA ILE A 109 12.97 -4.57 5.03
C ILE A 109 12.29 -3.26 5.45
N TYR A 110 11.01 -3.14 5.16
CA TYR A 110 10.15 -2.16 5.79
C TYR A 110 8.93 -2.82 6.42
N ASP A 111 8.39 -2.19 7.45
CA ASP A 111 7.21 -2.66 8.15
C ASP A 111 5.97 -1.92 7.63
N VAL A 112 4.84 -2.61 7.64
CA VAL A 112 3.54 -2.07 7.25
C VAL A 112 2.60 -2.14 8.44
N TYR A 113 2.03 -1.00 8.80
CA TYR A 113 1.07 -0.87 9.88
C TYR A 113 -0.29 -0.43 9.31
N ASN A 114 -1.36 -0.92 9.92
CA ASN A 114 -2.74 -0.52 9.57
C ASN A 114 -3.23 0.66 10.41
N VAL A 115 -2.32 1.45 10.94
CA VAL A 115 -2.57 2.61 11.80
C VAL A 115 -1.64 3.77 11.44
N SER A 116 -2.12 5.00 11.60
CA SER A 116 -1.33 6.21 11.47
C SER A 116 -1.93 7.33 12.35
N PRO A 117 -1.12 8.04 13.16
CA PRO A 117 0.31 7.81 13.37
C PRO A 117 0.59 6.54 14.18
N ILE A 118 1.83 6.08 14.17
CA ILE A 118 2.29 5.03 15.09
C ILE A 118 2.66 5.73 16.40
N GLU A 119 1.82 5.56 17.42
CA GLU A 119 2.01 6.20 18.74
C GLU A 119 2.95 5.38 19.64
N ASP A 120 2.98 4.05 19.45
CA ASP A 120 3.83 3.13 20.22
C ASP A 120 4.52 2.14 19.27
N TYR A 121 5.84 2.03 19.39
CA TYR A 121 6.65 1.08 18.62
C TYR A 121 6.24 -0.38 18.88
N HIS A 122 5.71 -0.66 20.06
CA HIS A 122 5.24 -1.98 20.45
C HIS A 122 3.75 -2.21 20.14
N SER A 123 3.14 -1.31 19.40
CA SER A 123 1.72 -1.44 19.04
C SER A 123 1.47 -2.78 18.34
N PRO A 124 0.48 -3.56 18.80
CA PRO A 124 0.11 -4.84 18.19
C PRO A 124 -0.53 -4.72 16.80
N PHE A 125 -0.60 -3.52 16.24
CA PHE A 125 -1.22 -3.21 14.96
C PHE A 125 -0.26 -3.29 13.77
N ALA A 126 0.96 -3.81 13.94
CA ALA A 126 1.72 -4.33 12.81
C ALA A 126 0.85 -5.33 12.07
N VAL A 127 0.84 -5.25 10.76
CA VAL A 127 0.06 -6.17 9.92
C VAL A 127 0.37 -7.60 10.32
N VAL A 128 -0.59 -8.26 10.96
CA VAL A 128 -0.40 -9.60 11.51
C VAL A 128 -0.33 -10.61 10.38
N PRO A 129 0.71 -11.47 10.33
CA PRO A 129 0.75 -12.56 9.38
C PRO A 129 -0.51 -13.42 9.49
N MET A 130 -1.31 -13.46 8.43
CA MET A 130 -2.30 -14.50 8.28
C MET A 130 -1.69 -15.60 7.41
N THR A 131 -1.83 -16.83 7.85
CA THR A 131 -1.34 -18.07 7.19
C THR A 131 -2.05 -18.37 5.86
N GLU A 132 -2.58 -17.36 5.17
CA GLU A 132 -3.33 -17.53 3.94
C GLU A 132 -2.57 -16.98 2.72
N PRO A 133 -2.71 -17.62 1.55
CA PRO A 133 -1.97 -17.26 0.33
C PRO A 133 -2.27 -15.84 -0.18
N ASN A 134 -3.31 -15.19 0.35
CA ASN A 134 -3.77 -13.86 -0.08
C ASN A 134 -3.15 -12.70 0.70
N GLY A 135 -2.25 -12.96 1.67
CA GLY A 135 -1.55 -11.94 2.43
C GLY A 135 -2.20 -11.60 3.77
N TYR A 136 -1.71 -10.52 4.37
CA TYR A 136 -2.08 -10.07 5.71
C TYR A 136 -3.41 -9.35 5.71
N PHE A 137 -4.19 -9.53 6.77
CA PHE A 137 -5.36 -8.69 7.04
C PHE A 137 -4.92 -7.22 7.19
N PHE A 138 -5.58 -6.33 6.45
CA PHE A 138 -5.36 -4.90 6.57
C PHE A 138 -6.56 -4.19 7.17
N VAL A 139 -7.72 -4.28 6.53
CA VAL A 139 -8.96 -3.62 6.97
C VAL A 139 -10.20 -4.33 6.46
N ALA A 140 -11.30 -4.19 7.19
CA ALA A 140 -12.64 -4.57 6.76
C ALA A 140 -13.51 -3.31 6.59
N PHE A 141 -14.16 -3.18 5.45
CA PHE A 141 -15.08 -2.09 5.14
C PHE A 141 -16.52 -2.58 5.10
N TYR A 142 -17.38 -1.93 5.88
CA TYR A 142 -18.80 -2.24 6.01
C TYR A 142 -19.69 -1.21 5.31
N LYS A 143 -19.16 -0.04 4.95
CA LYS A 143 -19.96 1.08 4.41
C LYS A 143 -19.15 1.99 3.52
N VAL A 144 -19.86 2.69 2.64
CA VAL A 144 -19.33 3.77 1.80
C VAL A 144 -18.73 4.89 2.63
N GLY A 145 -17.64 5.46 2.14
CA GLY A 145 -16.93 6.58 2.76
C GLY A 145 -16.05 6.19 3.95
N ALA A 146 -16.04 4.91 4.33
CA ALA A 146 -15.11 4.43 5.34
C ALA A 146 -13.68 4.46 4.79
N LYS A 147 -12.75 4.89 5.62
CA LYS A 147 -11.33 4.95 5.29
C LYS A 147 -10.48 4.51 6.46
N THR A 148 -9.32 4.00 6.13
CA THR A 148 -8.27 3.69 7.09
C THR A 148 -6.96 4.28 6.62
N THR A 149 -6.15 4.67 7.59
CA THR A 149 -4.78 5.11 7.33
C THR A 149 -3.83 4.02 7.79
N GLY A 150 -2.83 3.76 6.98
CA GLY A 150 -1.70 2.90 7.34
C GLY A 150 -0.41 3.70 7.39
N THR A 151 0.65 3.06 7.85
CA THR A 151 1.99 3.64 7.87
C THR A 151 2.99 2.62 7.35
N LEU A 152 3.85 3.02 6.43
CA LEU A 152 5.08 2.31 6.13
C LEU A 152 6.18 2.84 7.04
N ARG A 153 6.92 1.94 7.67
CA ARG A 153 8.05 2.29 8.54
C ARG A 153 9.32 1.64 8.05
N PHE A 154 10.33 2.46 7.82
CA PHE A 154 11.67 2.00 7.52
C PHE A 154 12.60 2.31 8.70
N ASN A 155 13.28 1.27 9.21
CA ASN A 155 14.32 1.48 10.20
C ASN A 155 15.65 1.76 9.50
N GLN A 156 16.11 3.01 9.53
CA GLN A 156 17.35 3.45 8.89
C GLN A 156 18.60 2.82 9.52
N LYS A 157 18.48 2.22 10.73
CA LYS A 157 19.54 1.42 11.33
C LYS A 157 20.07 0.33 10.40
N GLN A 158 19.25 -0.21 9.51
CA GLN A 158 19.67 -1.20 8.51
C GLN A 158 20.79 -0.69 7.58
N LEU A 159 20.98 0.62 7.49
CA LEU A 159 21.99 1.27 6.68
C LEU A 159 23.29 1.52 7.48
N TYR A 160 23.26 1.43 8.82
CA TYR A 160 24.40 1.68 9.67
C TYR A 160 25.55 0.70 9.37
N GLY A 161 26.77 1.22 9.26
CA GLY A 161 27.97 0.42 9.00
C GLY A 161 28.04 -0.21 7.60
N LYS A 162 27.09 0.07 6.72
CA LYS A 162 27.12 -0.38 5.32
C LYS A 162 28.02 0.52 4.47
N ASP A 163 28.67 -0.08 3.47
CA ASP A 163 29.39 0.73 2.46
C ASP A 163 28.36 1.45 1.57
N ILE A 164 28.34 2.77 1.69
CA ILE A 164 27.42 3.61 0.93
C ILE A 164 27.63 3.45 -0.57
N SER A 165 28.85 3.22 -1.03
CA SER A 165 29.10 3.02 -2.46
C SER A 165 28.46 1.77 -3.04
N GLU A 166 28.21 0.75 -2.20
CA GLU A 166 27.56 -0.49 -2.58
C GLU A 166 26.03 -0.42 -2.50
N ILE A 167 25.51 0.37 -1.53
CA ILE A 167 24.08 0.44 -1.27
C ILE A 167 23.41 1.71 -1.79
N ALA A 168 24.17 2.67 -2.29
CA ALA A 168 23.58 3.87 -2.89
C ALA A 168 22.80 3.54 -4.16
N GLY A 169 21.68 4.22 -4.36
CA GLY A 169 20.85 4.06 -5.55
C GLY A 169 19.36 4.08 -5.28
N ASP A 170 18.58 3.81 -6.32
CA ASP A 170 17.14 3.76 -6.26
C ASP A 170 16.66 2.37 -5.81
N TYR A 171 15.70 2.38 -4.91
CA TYR A 171 15.03 1.19 -4.40
C TYR A 171 13.54 1.22 -4.73
N SER A 172 12.95 0.05 -4.91
CA SER A 172 11.51 -0.11 -5.07
C SER A 172 11.02 -1.40 -4.45
N GLY A 173 9.80 -1.39 -3.96
CA GLY A 173 9.03 -2.55 -3.53
C GLY A 173 7.62 -2.45 -4.11
N THR A 174 6.86 -3.52 -4.05
CA THR A 174 5.48 -3.54 -4.54
C THR A 174 4.57 -4.20 -3.51
N MET A 175 3.63 -3.44 -2.98
CA MET A 175 2.53 -3.99 -2.17
C MET A 175 1.38 -4.41 -3.10
N ILE A 176 0.90 -5.63 -2.92
CA ILE A 176 -0.29 -6.15 -3.60
C ILE A 176 -1.45 -6.09 -2.62
N PHE A 177 -2.46 -5.30 -2.95
CA PHE A 177 -3.73 -5.26 -2.25
C PHE A 177 -4.71 -6.23 -2.91
N THR A 178 -5.39 -7.03 -2.10
CA THR A 178 -6.41 -7.97 -2.57
C THR A 178 -7.69 -7.72 -1.80
N SER A 179 -8.82 -7.69 -2.50
CA SER A 179 -10.14 -7.53 -1.90
C SER A 179 -10.97 -8.81 -2.01
N SER A 180 -11.80 -9.06 -1.02
CA SER A 180 -12.79 -10.14 -1.04
C SER A 180 -14.00 -9.77 -0.19
N ILE A 181 -15.18 -10.32 -0.54
CA ILE A 181 -16.38 -10.20 0.29
C ILE A 181 -16.39 -11.38 1.24
N LEU A 182 -16.57 -11.10 2.52
CA LEU A 182 -16.77 -12.13 3.54
C LEU A 182 -18.08 -11.91 4.29
N THR A 183 -18.57 -12.99 4.90
CA THR A 183 -19.75 -13.00 5.77
C THR A 183 -19.29 -13.33 7.20
N VAL A 184 -19.82 -12.62 8.19
CA VAL A 184 -19.55 -12.86 9.63
C VAL A 184 -20.25 -14.12 10.10
#